data_dbdcc9e6712acb847f4e27c4394fe109
#
_entry.id   dbdcc9e6712acb847f4e27c4394fe109
#
_cell.length_a   1.000
_cell.length_b   1.000
_cell.length_c   1.000
_cell.angle_alpha   90.00
_cell.angle_beta   90.00
_cell.angle_gamma   90.00
#
_symmetry.space_group_name_H-M   'P 1'
#
loop_
_entity.id
_entity.type
_entity.pdbx_description
1 polymer ?
#
loop_
_entity_poly.entity_id
_entity_poly.type
_entity_poly.pdbx_seq_one_letter_code
_entity_poly.pdbx_strand_id
1 'polypeptide(L)'
;MPQKQNPVAPSVLVALAHHAQGLHRALQGAALHRQQRDGAAWFTEWLSLPAMIVGVAKGLAIAADLAETLVPQVVVMAERLDDPLGLIHAEALSFALATQMPRPEAQAVVKAACKEAIASGTPLVSLLEGAHPGLGLVRVTDTLSSLGDAPDEARAVARAVTGG
;
A
#
# COMPACT_ATOMS: atom_id res chain seq x y z
N MET A 1 -8.76 15.44 -20.20
CA MET A 1 -8.13 14.22 -20.76
C MET A 1 -9.07 13.05 -20.49
N PRO A 2 -9.81 12.55 -21.48
CA PRO A 2 -10.82 11.50 -21.26
C PRO A 2 -10.24 10.18 -20.76
N GLN A 3 -8.98 9.90 -21.05
CA GLN A 3 -8.28 8.67 -20.71
C GLN A 3 -7.69 8.67 -19.28
N LYS A 4 -7.70 9.83 -18.59
CA LYS A 4 -7.12 9.95 -17.24
C LYS A 4 -8.19 9.71 -16.19
N GLN A 5 -8.12 8.57 -15.53
CA GLN A 5 -8.95 8.23 -14.38
C GLN A 5 -8.13 8.45 -13.10
N ASN A 6 -8.60 9.37 -12.25
CA ASN A 6 -7.98 9.63 -10.96
C ASN A 6 -8.88 9.10 -9.82
N PRO A 7 -8.31 8.59 -8.73
CA PRO A 7 -9.07 8.20 -7.55
C PRO A 7 -9.51 9.45 -6.77
N VAL A 8 -10.59 10.11 -7.25
CA VAL A 8 -11.07 11.38 -6.68
C VAL A 8 -11.65 11.18 -5.28
N ALA A 9 -12.46 10.14 -5.08
CA ALA A 9 -13.13 9.91 -3.80
C ALA A 9 -12.15 9.69 -2.63
N PRO A 10 -11.10 8.85 -2.73
CA PRO A 10 -10.06 8.77 -1.70
C PRO A 10 -9.36 10.11 -1.43
N SER A 11 -9.11 10.91 -2.46
CA SER A 11 -8.48 12.23 -2.29
C SER A 11 -9.38 13.19 -1.50
N VAL A 12 -10.70 13.15 -1.74
CA VAL A 12 -11.68 13.93 -0.98
C VAL A 12 -11.72 13.48 0.48
N LEU A 13 -11.65 12.16 0.76
CA LEU A 13 -11.60 11.65 2.13
C LEU A 13 -10.39 12.18 2.90
N VAL A 14 -9.21 12.15 2.30
CA VAL A 14 -7.99 12.71 2.92
C VAL A 14 -8.15 14.21 3.19
N ALA A 15 -8.70 14.96 2.26
CA ALA A 15 -8.95 16.39 2.42
C ALA A 15 -9.94 16.68 3.56
N LEU A 16 -11.03 15.92 3.65
CA LEU A 16 -12.03 16.04 4.72
C LEU A 16 -11.44 15.67 6.09
N ALA A 17 -10.56 14.66 6.15
CA ALA A 17 -9.86 14.29 7.38
C ALA A 17 -8.96 15.43 7.88
N HIS A 18 -8.17 16.05 6.99
CA HIS A 18 -7.35 17.20 7.35
C HIS A 18 -8.20 18.41 7.78
N HIS A 19 -9.31 18.65 7.10
CA HIS A 19 -10.23 19.72 7.47
C HIS A 19 -10.83 19.51 8.86
N ALA A 20 -11.29 18.28 9.16
CA ALA A 20 -11.82 17.91 10.46
C ALA A 20 -10.78 18.07 11.59
N GLN A 21 -9.51 17.70 11.33
CA GLN A 21 -8.41 17.92 12.29
C GLN A 21 -8.20 19.42 12.60
N GLY A 22 -8.28 20.28 11.60
CA GLY A 22 -8.19 21.73 11.79
C GLY A 22 -9.30 22.27 12.67
N LEU A 23 -10.56 21.88 12.41
CA LEU A 23 -11.72 22.25 13.20
C LEU A 23 -11.67 21.67 14.62
N HIS A 24 -11.23 20.44 14.78
CA HIS A 24 -11.04 19.81 16.09
C HIS A 24 -10.01 20.58 16.94
N ARG A 25 -8.90 21.02 16.35
CA ARG A 25 -7.91 21.85 17.04
C ARG A 25 -8.52 23.18 17.52
N ALA A 26 -9.36 23.81 16.70
CA ALA A 26 -10.06 25.03 17.09
C ALA A 26 -11.00 24.76 18.29
N LEU A 27 -11.75 23.66 18.29
CA LEU A 27 -12.60 23.25 19.39
C LEU A 27 -11.82 22.98 20.68
N GLN A 28 -10.66 22.32 20.59
CA GLN A 28 -9.81 22.12 21.78
C GLN A 28 -9.31 23.45 22.34
N GLY A 29 -8.99 24.43 21.48
CA GLY A 29 -8.64 25.78 21.91
C GLY A 29 -9.80 26.50 22.61
N ALA A 30 -11.02 26.28 22.16
CA ALA A 30 -12.23 26.86 22.77
C ALA A 30 -12.53 26.31 24.18
N ALA A 31 -11.98 25.15 24.56
CA ALA A 31 -12.12 24.63 25.92
C ALA A 31 -11.37 25.46 26.99
N LEU A 32 -10.43 26.30 26.57
CA LEU A 32 -9.65 27.18 27.45
C LEU A 32 -10.32 28.54 27.56
N HIS A 33 -11.22 28.71 28.53
CA HIS A 33 -11.90 29.96 28.78
C HIS A 33 -11.00 30.94 29.56
N ARG A 34 -10.94 32.17 29.12
CA ARG A 34 -10.22 33.26 29.78
C ARG A 34 -10.97 33.83 30.99
N GLN A 35 -12.30 33.65 30.98
CA GLN A 35 -13.23 34.10 32.03
C GLN A 35 -14.55 33.32 31.91
N GLN A 36 -15.42 33.46 32.91
CA GLN A 36 -16.78 32.93 32.82
C GLN A 36 -17.51 33.55 31.62
N ARG A 37 -18.20 32.73 30.84
CA ARG A 37 -18.94 33.13 29.64
C ARG A 37 -18.01 33.76 28.58
N ASP A 38 -16.86 33.19 28.32
CA ASP A 38 -15.96 33.67 27.28
C ASP A 38 -16.64 33.58 25.91
N GLY A 39 -17.12 34.74 25.41
CA GLY A 39 -17.82 34.80 24.13
C GLY A 39 -16.97 34.36 22.94
N ALA A 40 -15.64 34.58 22.98
CA ALA A 40 -14.76 34.16 21.91
C ALA A 40 -14.66 32.63 21.84
N ALA A 41 -14.55 31.95 22.97
CA ALA A 41 -14.58 30.47 23.02
C ALA A 41 -15.91 29.94 22.49
N TRP A 42 -17.02 30.51 22.93
CA TRP A 42 -18.37 30.13 22.53
C TRP A 42 -18.59 30.28 21.01
N PHE A 43 -18.22 31.41 20.43
CA PHE A 43 -18.33 31.62 18.98
C PHE A 43 -17.36 30.69 18.19
N THR A 44 -16.20 30.35 18.73
CA THR A 44 -15.30 29.37 18.12
C THR A 44 -15.98 27.99 18.04
N GLU A 45 -16.67 27.55 19.08
CA GLU A 45 -17.46 26.31 19.05
C GLU A 45 -18.54 26.35 17.98
N TRP A 46 -19.31 27.43 17.91
CA TRP A 46 -20.39 27.57 16.94
C TRP A 46 -19.92 27.61 15.48
N LEU A 47 -18.76 28.15 15.22
CA LEU A 47 -18.16 28.16 13.90
C LEU A 47 -17.54 26.83 13.52
N SER A 48 -17.00 26.11 14.49
CA SER A 48 -16.19 24.90 14.22
C SER A 48 -17.02 23.62 14.27
N LEU A 49 -17.87 23.44 15.29
CA LEU A 49 -18.55 22.17 15.54
C LEU A 49 -19.53 21.78 14.42
N PRO A 50 -20.43 22.65 13.93
CA PRO A 50 -21.34 22.30 12.85
C PRO A 50 -20.60 21.95 11.56
N ALA A 51 -19.57 22.71 11.21
CA ALA A 51 -18.75 22.45 10.03
C ALA A 51 -18.01 21.10 10.11
N MET A 52 -17.50 20.77 11.31
CA MET A 52 -16.85 19.49 11.54
C MET A 52 -17.83 18.33 11.40
N ILE A 53 -19.03 18.43 11.99
CA ILE A 53 -20.06 17.38 11.90
C ILE A 53 -20.45 17.12 10.45
N VAL A 54 -20.71 18.17 9.67
CA VAL A 54 -21.08 18.05 8.25
C VAL A 54 -19.94 17.43 7.44
N GLY A 55 -18.70 17.88 7.66
CA GLY A 55 -17.52 17.35 6.98
C GLY A 55 -17.29 15.86 7.28
N VAL A 56 -17.38 15.47 8.56
CA VAL A 56 -17.23 14.07 8.99
C VAL A 56 -18.36 13.21 8.44
N ALA A 57 -19.61 13.67 8.50
CA ALA A 57 -20.75 12.94 7.94
C ALA A 57 -20.59 12.69 6.44
N LYS A 58 -20.13 13.69 5.68
CA LYS A 58 -19.82 13.51 4.26
C LYS A 58 -18.67 12.53 4.03
N GLY A 59 -17.64 12.61 4.86
CA GLY A 59 -16.51 11.67 4.80
C GLY A 59 -16.96 10.22 5.04
N LEU A 60 -17.79 9.97 6.05
CA LEU A 60 -18.36 8.64 6.33
C LEU A 60 -19.22 8.12 5.18
N ALA A 61 -20.04 8.98 4.57
CA ALA A 61 -20.83 8.59 3.41
C ALA A 61 -19.96 8.17 2.21
N ILE A 62 -18.88 8.92 1.93
CA ILE A 62 -17.92 8.57 0.85
C ILE A 62 -17.19 7.27 1.20
N ALA A 63 -16.80 7.08 2.46
CA ALA A 63 -16.13 5.87 2.90
C ALA A 63 -17.02 4.63 2.76
N ALA A 64 -18.31 4.74 3.10
CA ALA A 64 -19.28 3.66 2.93
C ALA A 64 -19.45 3.31 1.44
N ASP A 65 -19.66 4.30 0.58
CA ASP A 65 -19.76 4.11 -0.87
C ASP A 65 -18.50 3.44 -1.45
N LEU A 66 -17.32 3.87 -1.04
CA LEU A 66 -16.06 3.24 -1.45
C LEU A 66 -15.97 1.79 -0.98
N ALA A 67 -16.37 1.49 0.26
CA ALA A 67 -16.35 0.14 0.80
C ALA A 67 -17.27 -0.82 0.03
N GLU A 68 -18.43 -0.32 -0.42
CA GLU A 68 -19.38 -1.08 -1.21
C GLU A 68 -18.98 -1.26 -2.68
N THR A 69 -18.29 -0.27 -3.24
CA THR A 69 -17.96 -0.23 -4.68
C THR A 69 -16.52 -0.65 -5.02
N LEU A 70 -15.66 -0.78 -4.02
CA LEU A 70 -14.26 -1.16 -4.23
C LEU A 70 -14.16 -2.62 -4.70
N VAL A 71 -13.78 -2.80 -5.96
CA VAL A 71 -13.56 -4.13 -6.55
C VAL A 71 -12.11 -4.25 -7.00
N PRO A 72 -11.34 -5.23 -6.48
CA PRO A 72 -9.98 -5.50 -6.96
C PRO A 72 -10.00 -5.92 -8.44
N GLN A 73 -9.16 -5.31 -9.26
CA GLN A 73 -8.98 -5.67 -10.66
C GLN A 73 -8.00 -6.85 -10.77
N VAL A 74 -8.45 -8.04 -10.34
CA VAL A 74 -7.58 -9.23 -10.16
C VAL A 74 -6.79 -9.58 -11.42
N VAL A 75 -7.41 -9.48 -12.60
CA VAL A 75 -6.76 -9.77 -13.89
C VAL A 75 -5.62 -8.78 -14.14
N VAL A 76 -5.89 -7.48 -14.02
CA VAL A 76 -4.89 -6.42 -14.22
C VAL A 76 -3.78 -6.52 -13.18
N MET A 77 -4.12 -6.88 -11.94
CA MET A 77 -3.12 -7.10 -10.88
C MET A 77 -2.22 -8.30 -11.22
N ALA A 78 -2.78 -9.40 -11.71
CA ALA A 78 -2.02 -10.57 -12.15
C ALA A 78 -1.10 -10.24 -13.33
N GLU A 79 -1.60 -9.53 -14.34
CA GLU A 79 -0.81 -9.08 -15.49
C GLU A 79 0.38 -8.20 -15.09
N ARG A 80 0.26 -7.43 -13.98
CA ARG A 80 1.37 -6.61 -13.46
C ARG A 80 2.44 -7.43 -12.74
N LEU A 81 2.10 -8.63 -12.31
CA LEU A 81 3.05 -9.59 -11.73
C LEU A 81 3.69 -10.48 -12.79
N ASP A 82 3.10 -10.55 -13.99
CA ASP A 82 3.65 -11.28 -15.12
C ASP A 82 4.80 -10.47 -15.75
N ASP A 83 6.00 -10.67 -15.21
CA ASP A 83 7.24 -10.10 -15.71
C ASP A 83 7.98 -11.15 -16.55
N PRO A 84 7.98 -11.07 -17.87
CA PRO A 84 8.60 -12.08 -18.75
C PRO A 84 10.09 -12.28 -18.48
N LEU A 85 10.78 -11.25 -17.98
CA LEU A 85 12.20 -11.33 -17.61
C LEU A 85 12.39 -11.79 -16.16
N GLY A 86 11.36 -11.76 -15.33
CA GLY A 86 11.43 -12.15 -13.92
C GLY A 86 12.26 -11.21 -13.04
N LEU A 87 12.43 -9.95 -13.43
CA LEU A 87 13.25 -8.97 -12.70
C LEU A 87 12.66 -8.61 -11.34
N ILE A 88 11.33 -8.73 -11.18
CA ILE A 88 10.64 -8.55 -9.89
C ILE A 88 11.16 -9.50 -8.81
N HIS A 89 11.73 -10.64 -9.19
CA HIS A 89 12.27 -11.66 -8.29
C HIS A 89 13.76 -11.44 -7.93
N ALA A 90 14.40 -10.38 -8.43
CA ALA A 90 15.83 -10.16 -8.27
C ALA A 90 16.29 -10.15 -6.81
N GLU A 91 15.50 -9.55 -5.92
CA GLU A 91 15.82 -9.53 -4.50
C GLU A 91 15.75 -10.92 -3.87
N ALA A 92 14.67 -11.67 -4.10
CA ALA A 92 14.49 -13.03 -3.60
C ALA A 92 15.59 -13.96 -4.11
N LEU A 93 15.95 -13.86 -5.39
CA LEU A 93 17.07 -14.59 -5.99
C LEU A 93 18.41 -14.24 -5.35
N SER A 94 18.63 -12.98 -4.98
CA SER A 94 19.86 -12.57 -4.29
C SER A 94 19.95 -13.18 -2.88
N PHE A 95 18.83 -13.31 -2.18
CA PHE A 95 18.80 -13.99 -0.88
C PHE A 95 19.04 -15.50 -1.03
N ALA A 96 18.48 -16.14 -2.05
CA ALA A 96 18.73 -17.54 -2.31
C ALA A 96 20.20 -17.83 -2.61
N LEU A 97 20.84 -17.00 -3.45
CA LEU A 97 22.28 -17.10 -3.73
C LEU A 97 23.14 -16.82 -2.48
N ALA A 98 22.71 -15.94 -1.59
CA ALA A 98 23.42 -15.64 -0.35
C ALA A 98 23.50 -16.82 0.64
N THR A 99 22.80 -17.92 0.39
CA THR A 99 23.00 -19.17 1.13
C THR A 99 24.32 -19.88 0.80
N GLN A 100 24.92 -19.56 -0.35
CA GLN A 100 26.16 -20.18 -0.83
C GLN A 100 27.34 -19.22 -0.99
N MET A 101 27.10 -17.92 -0.95
CA MET A 101 28.13 -16.89 -1.10
C MET A 101 27.84 -15.68 -0.22
N PRO A 102 28.82 -14.80 0.05
CA PRO A 102 28.59 -13.55 0.78
C PRO A 102 27.52 -12.68 0.09
N ARG A 103 26.64 -12.07 0.90
CA ARG A 103 25.52 -11.25 0.38
C ARG A 103 25.92 -10.17 -0.64
N PRO A 104 27.03 -9.41 -0.46
CA PRO A 104 27.47 -8.43 -1.46
C PRO A 104 27.79 -9.05 -2.83
N GLU A 105 28.37 -10.26 -2.80
CA GLU A 105 28.69 -11.02 -4.01
C GLU A 105 27.42 -11.52 -4.71
N ALA A 106 26.47 -12.11 -3.97
CA ALA A 106 25.18 -12.53 -4.48
C ALA A 106 24.42 -11.36 -5.14
N GLN A 107 24.42 -10.19 -4.51
CA GLN A 107 23.82 -8.98 -5.08
C GLN A 107 24.52 -8.53 -6.38
N ALA A 108 25.84 -8.62 -6.43
CA ALA A 108 26.61 -8.27 -7.63
C ALA A 108 26.30 -9.22 -8.79
N VAL A 109 26.23 -10.52 -8.51
CA VAL A 109 25.86 -11.56 -9.49
C VAL A 109 24.46 -11.33 -10.05
N VAL A 110 23.46 -11.13 -9.18
CA VAL A 110 22.08 -10.88 -9.64
C VAL A 110 21.98 -9.57 -10.42
N LYS A 111 22.67 -8.52 -9.98
CA LYS A 111 22.71 -7.25 -10.71
C LYS A 111 23.30 -7.38 -12.12
N ALA A 112 24.36 -8.19 -12.28
CA ALA A 112 24.93 -8.49 -13.59
C ALA A 112 23.96 -9.28 -14.46
N ALA A 113 23.35 -10.33 -13.91
CA ALA A 113 22.34 -11.15 -14.59
C ALA A 113 21.09 -10.36 -14.99
N CYS A 114 20.64 -9.39 -14.18
CA CYS A 114 19.55 -8.49 -14.58
C CYS A 114 19.88 -7.67 -15.83
N LYS A 115 21.11 -7.16 -15.93
CA LYS A 115 21.55 -6.43 -17.12
C LYS A 115 21.60 -7.33 -18.36
N GLU A 116 22.06 -8.55 -18.18
CA GLU A 116 22.13 -9.54 -19.25
C GLU A 116 20.70 -9.97 -19.68
N ALA A 117 19.79 -10.20 -18.73
CA ALA A 117 18.40 -10.51 -19.00
C ALA A 117 17.74 -9.42 -19.88
N ILE A 118 17.96 -8.15 -19.54
CA ILE A 118 17.46 -7.01 -20.33
C ILE A 118 18.07 -6.97 -21.73
N ALA A 119 19.36 -7.26 -21.85
CA ALA A 119 20.07 -7.20 -23.13
C ALA A 119 19.74 -8.37 -24.06
N SER A 120 19.59 -9.59 -23.50
CA SER A 120 19.37 -10.82 -24.25
C SER A 120 17.90 -11.22 -24.42
N GLY A 121 17.00 -10.66 -23.59
CA GLY A 121 15.61 -11.13 -23.50
C GLY A 121 15.45 -12.47 -22.79
N THR A 122 16.50 -12.97 -22.14
CA THR A 122 16.48 -14.27 -21.44
C THR A 122 16.00 -14.06 -19.99
N PRO A 123 15.06 -14.89 -19.46
CA PRO A 123 14.59 -14.78 -18.09
C PRO A 123 15.73 -14.84 -17.07
N LEU A 124 15.69 -13.96 -16.07
CA LEU A 124 16.71 -13.83 -15.02
C LEU A 124 16.98 -15.17 -14.30
N VAL A 125 15.92 -15.91 -13.97
CA VAL A 125 16.07 -17.21 -13.30
C VAL A 125 16.83 -18.22 -14.15
N SER A 126 16.62 -18.23 -15.47
CA SER A 126 17.31 -19.15 -16.40
C SER A 126 18.81 -18.85 -16.48
N LEU A 127 19.19 -17.56 -16.49
CA LEU A 127 20.60 -17.15 -16.47
C LEU A 127 21.28 -17.57 -15.16
N LEU A 128 20.60 -17.36 -14.03
CA LEU A 128 21.15 -17.71 -12.72
C LEU A 128 21.21 -19.23 -12.47
N GLU A 129 20.22 -20.00 -12.91
CA GLU A 129 20.27 -21.46 -12.81
C GLU A 129 21.36 -22.08 -13.68
N GLY A 130 21.58 -21.51 -14.88
CA GLY A 130 22.70 -21.93 -15.75
C GLY A 130 24.05 -21.72 -15.09
N ALA A 131 24.23 -20.64 -14.34
CA ALA A 131 25.47 -20.31 -13.64
C ALA A 131 25.60 -21.01 -12.26
N HIS A 132 24.48 -21.32 -11.60
CA HIS A 132 24.40 -21.90 -10.25
C HIS A 132 23.45 -23.08 -10.18
N PRO A 133 23.75 -24.19 -10.87
CA PRO A 133 22.86 -25.36 -10.94
C PRO A 133 22.66 -26.00 -9.57
N GLY A 134 21.43 -26.42 -9.28
CA GLY A 134 21.09 -27.17 -8.06
C GLY A 134 20.56 -26.32 -6.91
N LEU A 135 20.45 -25.00 -7.06
CA LEU A 135 19.87 -24.11 -6.05
C LEU A 135 18.34 -24.09 -6.05
N GLY A 136 17.71 -24.66 -7.08
CA GLY A 136 16.25 -24.65 -7.18
C GLY A 136 15.64 -23.27 -7.27
N LEU A 137 16.32 -22.34 -7.96
CA LEU A 137 15.95 -20.92 -8.05
C LEU A 137 14.57 -20.70 -8.68
N VAL A 138 14.10 -21.63 -9.50
CA VAL A 138 12.73 -21.61 -10.06
C VAL A 138 11.67 -21.56 -8.97
N ARG A 139 11.88 -22.24 -7.82
CA ARG A 139 10.93 -22.17 -6.70
C ARG A 139 10.85 -20.80 -6.06
N VAL A 140 11.93 -20.04 -6.12
CA VAL A 140 12.01 -18.69 -5.54
C VAL A 140 11.20 -17.68 -6.36
N THR A 141 10.97 -17.98 -7.64
CA THR A 141 10.17 -17.13 -8.55
C THR A 141 8.67 -17.45 -8.51
N ASP A 142 8.25 -18.45 -7.71
CA ASP A 142 6.83 -18.66 -7.46
C ASP A 142 6.28 -17.56 -6.57
N THR A 143 5.45 -16.70 -7.17
CA THR A 143 4.87 -15.52 -6.50
C THR A 143 4.04 -15.91 -5.27
N LEU A 144 3.38 -17.09 -5.30
CA LEU A 144 2.56 -17.54 -4.18
C LEU A 144 3.42 -17.96 -2.98
N SER A 145 4.62 -18.51 -3.23
CA SER A 145 5.55 -18.90 -2.17
C SER A 145 6.18 -17.72 -1.43
N SER A 146 6.14 -16.52 -2.02
CA SER A 146 6.74 -15.31 -1.46
C SER A 146 5.77 -14.45 -0.62
N LEU A 147 4.50 -14.86 -0.49
CA LEU A 147 3.49 -14.09 0.25
C LEU A 147 3.68 -14.11 1.77
N GLY A 148 4.48 -15.03 2.31
CA GLY A 148 4.66 -15.20 3.76
C GLY A 148 3.32 -15.35 4.49
N ASP A 149 3.18 -14.66 5.62
CA ASP A 149 1.98 -14.73 6.47
C ASP A 149 0.84 -13.81 6.01
N ALA A 150 1.04 -12.98 4.96
CA ALA A 150 0.05 -12.00 4.52
C ALA A 150 -1.35 -12.57 4.23
N PRO A 151 -1.51 -13.77 3.61
CA PRO A 151 -2.83 -14.37 3.42
C PRO A 151 -3.51 -14.79 4.73
N ASP A 152 -2.74 -15.25 5.72
CA ASP A 152 -3.26 -15.65 7.02
C ASP A 152 -3.65 -14.45 7.87
N GLU A 153 -2.85 -13.40 7.86
CA GLU A 153 -3.17 -12.12 8.49
C GLU A 153 -4.43 -11.50 7.90
N ALA A 154 -4.55 -11.46 6.57
CA ALA A 154 -5.74 -10.95 5.89
C ALA A 154 -7.00 -11.73 6.30
N ARG A 155 -6.92 -13.07 6.35
CA ARG A 155 -8.02 -13.92 6.84
C ARG A 155 -8.34 -13.69 8.31
N ALA A 156 -7.32 -13.47 9.14
CA ALA A 156 -7.51 -13.18 10.57
C ALA A 156 -8.25 -11.85 10.78
N VAL A 157 -7.86 -10.79 10.05
CA VAL A 157 -8.55 -9.51 10.07
C VAL A 157 -9.99 -9.65 9.60
N ALA A 158 -10.22 -10.35 8.47
CA ALA A 158 -11.57 -10.56 7.96
C ALA A 158 -12.46 -11.25 9.01
N ARG A 159 -11.98 -12.33 9.64
CA ARG A 159 -12.72 -13.01 10.73
C ARG A 159 -13.02 -12.09 11.91
N ALA A 160 -12.05 -11.31 12.34
CA ALA A 160 -12.22 -10.38 13.47
C ALA A 160 -13.29 -9.31 13.21
N VAL A 161 -13.42 -8.86 11.94
CA VAL A 161 -14.40 -7.84 11.55
C VAL A 161 -15.79 -8.44 11.33
N THR A 162 -15.88 -9.66 10.76
CA THR A 162 -17.16 -10.29 10.45
C THR A 162 -17.77 -11.08 11.62
N GLY A 163 -17.06 -11.20 12.74
CA GLY A 163 -17.56 -11.86 13.96
C GLY A 163 -17.69 -13.38 13.83
N GLY A 164 -16.99 -13.98 12.87
CA GLY A 164 -17.03 -15.43 12.59
C GLY A 164 -15.89 -16.18 13.22
#